data_507fc33745f7974b24430901e27df4dd
#
_entry.id   507fc33745f7974b24430901e27df4dd
#
_cell.length_a   1.000
_cell.length_b   1.000
_cell.length_c   1.000
_cell.angle_alpha   90.00
_cell.angle_beta   90.00
_cell.angle_gamma   90.00
#
_symmetry.space_group_name_H-M   'P 1'
#
loop_
_entity.id
_entity.type
_entity.pdbx_description
1 polymer ?
#
loop_
_entity_poly.entity_id
_entity_poly.type
_entity_poly.pdbx_seq_one_letter_code
_entity_poly.pdbx_strand_id
1 'polypeptide(L)'
;CTPKELEKEREEMRKAGLLPRYSGRCKGLSEDEKKKMRKKRQPAWRLDVEKEVEKRGLPEVLVFNDLIRGGIKKDVKEIGDFVVVKSDQMPVFFFAGVVDDYLMKITHVIRGEDHITNTFSQLLLYKALSIKPPQFAHIPLILEKDRSKMSKRRGGSQVFDLRQKGYLPQAVVNFLARL
;
A
#
# COMPACT_ATOMS: atom_id res chain seq x y z
N CYS A 1 -1.45 -20.15 7.76
CA CYS A 1 -0.35 -19.76 8.68
C CYS A 1 -0.88 -19.02 9.89
N THR A 2 -0.30 -19.22 11.07
CA THR A 2 -0.56 -18.42 12.26
C THR A 2 0.24 -17.13 12.23
N PRO A 3 -0.13 -16.08 12.99
CA PRO A 3 0.71 -14.89 13.11
C PRO A 3 2.14 -15.21 13.59
N LYS A 4 2.28 -16.16 14.52
CA LYS A 4 3.60 -16.62 15.01
C LYS A 4 4.45 -17.28 13.92
N GLU A 5 3.85 -18.13 13.07
CA GLU A 5 4.55 -18.75 11.95
C GLU A 5 4.99 -17.70 10.91
N LEU A 6 4.12 -16.73 10.61
CA LEU A 6 4.46 -15.65 9.68
C LEU A 6 5.57 -14.75 10.22
N GLU A 7 5.59 -14.45 11.51
CA GLU A 7 6.65 -13.62 12.09
C GLU A 7 7.99 -14.36 12.12
N LYS A 8 7.98 -15.66 12.45
CA LYS A 8 9.18 -16.50 12.38
C LYS A 8 9.78 -16.51 10.97
N GLU A 9 8.95 -16.73 9.94
CA GLU A 9 9.40 -16.69 8.54
C GLU A 9 10.00 -15.33 8.17
N ARG A 10 9.40 -14.23 8.62
CA ARG A 10 9.90 -12.87 8.38
C ARG A 10 11.25 -12.63 9.06
N GLU A 11 11.42 -13.10 10.29
CA GLU A 11 12.69 -12.99 11.01
C GLU A 11 13.79 -13.79 10.33
N GLU A 12 13.49 -15.00 9.86
CA GLU A 12 14.42 -15.84 9.12
C GLU A 12 14.85 -15.14 7.82
N MET A 13 13.91 -14.55 7.07
CA MET A 13 14.23 -13.77 5.86
C MET A 13 15.09 -12.54 6.18
N ARG A 14 14.79 -11.78 7.25
CA ARG A 14 15.60 -10.63 7.68
C ARG A 14 17.03 -11.05 8.02
N LYS A 15 17.20 -12.16 8.76
CA LYS A 15 18.52 -12.71 9.10
C LYS A 15 19.32 -13.13 7.87
N ALA A 16 18.63 -13.60 6.83
CA ALA A 16 19.23 -13.95 5.54
C ALA A 16 19.45 -12.74 4.61
N GLY A 17 19.18 -11.50 5.05
CA GLY A 17 19.30 -10.29 4.22
C GLY A 17 18.22 -10.17 3.14
N LEU A 18 17.15 -10.97 3.22
CA LEU A 18 16.07 -10.98 2.26
C LEU A 18 14.93 -10.05 2.71
N LEU A 19 14.21 -9.48 1.74
CA LEU A 19 13.00 -8.72 2.03
C LEU A 19 11.91 -9.65 2.61
N PRO A 20 11.35 -9.35 3.80
CA PRO A 20 10.32 -10.16 4.42
C PRO A 20 9.05 -10.22 3.56
N ARG A 21 8.72 -11.38 3.03
CA ARG A 21 7.53 -11.62 2.19
C ARG A 21 6.76 -12.82 2.72
N TYR A 22 5.57 -12.99 2.20
CA TYR A 22 4.83 -14.24 2.40
C TYR A 22 5.44 -15.34 1.51
N SER A 23 5.81 -16.45 2.12
CA SER A 23 6.47 -17.58 1.45
C SER A 23 5.56 -18.40 0.52
N GLY A 24 4.25 -18.13 0.51
CA GLY A 24 3.30 -18.94 -0.24
C GLY A 24 2.92 -20.28 0.42
N ARG A 25 3.40 -20.55 1.64
CA ARG A 25 3.23 -21.82 2.36
C ARG A 25 1.81 -22.42 2.31
N CYS A 26 0.78 -21.59 2.32
CA CYS A 26 -0.61 -22.07 2.27
C CYS A 26 -1.16 -22.20 0.83
N LYS A 27 -0.40 -21.85 -0.22
CA LYS A 27 -0.86 -22.01 -1.61
C LYS A 27 -1.03 -23.47 -1.98
N GLY A 28 -0.08 -24.32 -1.57
CA GLY A 28 -0.06 -25.75 -1.88
C GLY A 28 -0.97 -26.65 -1.02
N LEU A 29 -1.74 -26.09 -0.09
CA LEU A 29 -2.65 -26.89 0.73
C LEU A 29 -3.83 -27.43 -0.07
N SER A 30 -4.19 -28.70 0.18
CA SER A 30 -5.40 -29.32 -0.34
C SER A 30 -6.66 -28.64 0.21
N GLU A 31 -7.79 -28.80 -0.47
CA GLU A 31 -9.06 -28.23 -0.01
C GLU A 31 -9.50 -28.79 1.35
N ASP A 32 -9.17 -30.06 1.65
CA ASP A 32 -9.51 -30.67 2.94
C ASP A 32 -8.65 -30.10 4.08
N GLU A 33 -7.37 -29.83 3.83
CA GLU A 33 -6.49 -29.13 4.78
C GLU A 33 -6.96 -27.71 5.01
N LYS A 34 -7.32 -26.99 3.95
CA LYS A 34 -7.91 -25.66 4.05
C LYS A 34 -9.20 -25.65 4.87
N LYS A 35 -10.11 -26.63 4.65
CA LYS A 35 -11.33 -26.80 5.42
C LYS A 35 -11.05 -27.05 6.91
N LYS A 36 -10.10 -27.96 7.22
CA LYS A 36 -9.69 -28.24 8.60
C LYS A 36 -9.15 -26.98 9.30
N MET A 37 -8.34 -26.18 8.59
CA MET A 37 -7.79 -24.93 9.14
C MET A 37 -8.87 -23.86 9.34
N ARG A 38 -9.82 -23.72 8.42
CA ARG A 38 -10.95 -22.79 8.53
C ARG A 38 -11.83 -23.07 9.74
N LYS A 39 -11.99 -24.33 10.15
CA LYS A 39 -12.73 -24.70 11.39
C LYS A 39 -12.05 -24.15 12.66
N LYS A 40 -10.70 -23.98 12.62
CA LYS A 40 -9.94 -23.53 13.78
C LYS A 40 -9.84 -22.00 13.87
N ARG A 41 -9.89 -21.29 12.73
CA ARG A 41 -9.75 -19.84 12.65
C ARG A 41 -10.17 -19.31 11.29
N GLN A 42 -10.57 -18.04 11.24
CA GLN A 42 -10.83 -17.34 9.99
C GLN A 42 -9.50 -17.05 9.24
N PRO A 43 -9.45 -17.29 7.94
CA PRO A 43 -8.30 -16.98 7.12
C PRO A 43 -8.21 -15.48 6.82
N ALA A 44 -6.98 -14.98 6.63
CA ALA A 44 -6.76 -13.75 5.88
C ALA A 44 -6.69 -14.10 4.38
N TRP A 45 -7.26 -13.24 3.54
CA TRP A 45 -7.23 -13.40 2.09
C TRP A 45 -6.08 -12.60 1.50
N ARG A 46 -5.36 -13.22 0.58
CA ARG A 46 -4.24 -12.58 -0.13
C ARG A 46 -4.47 -12.58 -1.62
N LEU A 47 -4.00 -11.53 -2.28
CA LEU A 47 -3.83 -11.56 -3.73
C LEU A 47 -2.63 -12.46 -4.04
N ASP A 48 -2.83 -13.44 -4.90
CA ASP A 48 -1.77 -14.25 -5.49
C ASP A 48 -1.23 -13.50 -6.70
N VAL A 49 -0.15 -12.75 -6.47
CA VAL A 49 0.41 -11.85 -7.47
C VAL A 49 0.99 -12.60 -8.66
N GLU A 50 1.69 -13.71 -8.42
CA GLU A 50 2.28 -14.55 -9.45
C GLU A 50 1.21 -15.10 -10.40
N LYS A 51 0.14 -15.67 -9.82
CA LYS A 51 -0.99 -16.19 -10.59
C LYS A 51 -1.73 -15.10 -11.38
N GLU A 52 -1.86 -13.88 -10.84
CA GLU A 52 -2.49 -12.77 -11.57
C GLU A 52 -1.59 -12.28 -12.71
N VAL A 53 -0.26 -12.28 -12.52
CA VAL A 53 0.70 -11.96 -13.58
C VAL A 53 0.58 -12.95 -14.73
N GLU A 54 0.62 -14.25 -14.45
CA GLU A 54 0.49 -15.30 -15.46
C GLU A 54 -0.86 -15.25 -16.18
N LYS A 55 -1.95 -15.19 -15.41
CA LYS A 55 -3.32 -15.19 -15.94
C LYS A 55 -3.62 -14.02 -16.88
N ARG A 56 -3.02 -12.87 -16.64
CA ARG A 56 -3.31 -11.61 -17.35
C ARG A 56 -2.19 -11.15 -18.26
N GLY A 57 -1.06 -11.88 -18.33
CA GLY A 57 0.11 -11.46 -19.08
C GLY A 57 0.63 -10.10 -18.64
N LEU A 58 0.66 -9.85 -17.30
CA LEU A 58 1.15 -8.57 -16.81
C LEU A 58 2.66 -8.46 -16.98
N PRO A 59 3.18 -7.25 -17.23
CA PRO A 59 4.61 -7.05 -17.35
C PRO A 59 5.32 -7.33 -16.02
N GLU A 60 6.57 -7.80 -16.08
CA GLU A 60 7.40 -8.00 -14.89
C GLU A 60 7.64 -6.70 -14.11
N VAL A 61 7.66 -5.57 -14.80
CA VAL A 61 7.82 -4.25 -14.22
C VAL A 61 6.53 -3.46 -14.41
N LEU A 62 5.91 -3.09 -13.29
CA LEU A 62 4.78 -2.16 -13.30
C LEU A 62 5.31 -0.73 -13.41
N VAL A 63 4.66 0.04 -14.28
CA VAL A 63 4.94 1.47 -14.47
C VAL A 63 3.62 2.22 -14.34
N PHE A 64 3.65 3.36 -13.65
CA PHE A 64 2.58 4.34 -13.71
C PHE A 64 3.17 5.74 -13.85
N ASN A 65 2.42 6.64 -14.47
CA ASN A 65 2.81 8.03 -14.62
C ASN A 65 2.13 8.84 -13.50
N ASP A 66 2.95 9.30 -12.56
CA ASP A 66 2.51 10.19 -11.50
C ASP A 66 2.49 11.63 -12.01
N LEU A 67 1.45 12.39 -11.70
CA LEU A 67 1.28 13.75 -12.22
C LEU A 67 2.34 14.75 -11.71
N ILE A 68 3.00 14.43 -10.57
CA ILE A 68 4.03 15.28 -9.96
C ILE A 68 5.41 14.67 -10.16
N ARG A 69 5.54 13.35 -9.97
CA ARG A 69 6.82 12.62 -9.96
C ARG A 69 7.21 12.05 -11.31
N GLY A 70 6.31 12.06 -12.30
CA GLY A 70 6.54 11.44 -13.60
C GLY A 70 6.46 9.92 -13.55
N GLY A 71 7.20 9.23 -14.40
CA GLY A 71 7.19 7.79 -14.51
C GLY A 71 7.83 7.08 -13.32
N ILE A 72 7.07 6.29 -12.59
CA ILE A 72 7.54 5.49 -11.45
C ILE A 72 7.38 4.02 -11.80
N LYS A 73 8.43 3.23 -11.52
CA LYS A 73 8.48 1.81 -11.86
C LYS A 73 8.82 0.94 -10.66
N LYS A 74 8.31 -0.29 -10.64
CA LYS A 74 8.61 -1.30 -9.63
C LYS A 74 8.49 -2.70 -10.22
N ASP A 75 9.44 -3.58 -9.86
CA ASP A 75 9.35 -5.00 -10.21
C ASP A 75 8.18 -5.65 -9.45
N VAL A 76 7.35 -6.39 -10.16
CA VAL A 76 6.19 -7.09 -9.58
C VAL A 76 6.64 -8.14 -8.56
N LYS A 77 7.78 -8.78 -8.80
CA LYS A 77 8.39 -9.72 -7.85
C LYS A 77 8.72 -9.08 -6.50
N GLU A 78 8.97 -7.77 -6.47
CA GLU A 78 9.22 -7.05 -5.20
C GLU A 78 7.94 -6.76 -4.42
N ILE A 79 6.78 -6.76 -5.06
CA ILE A 79 5.50 -6.54 -4.38
C ILE A 79 5.10 -7.79 -3.60
N GLY A 80 5.20 -8.96 -4.24
CA GLY A 80 4.82 -10.25 -3.66
C GLY A 80 3.33 -10.33 -3.28
N ASP A 81 2.94 -11.46 -2.69
CA ASP A 81 1.56 -11.67 -2.24
C ASP A 81 1.24 -10.81 -1.01
N PHE A 82 0.14 -10.08 -1.07
CA PHE A 82 -0.27 -9.20 0.02
C PHE A 82 -1.71 -9.45 0.48
N VAL A 83 -1.98 -9.16 1.76
CA VAL A 83 -3.31 -9.32 2.34
C VAL A 83 -4.27 -8.28 1.73
N VAL A 84 -5.45 -8.71 1.33
CA VAL A 84 -6.55 -7.86 0.86
C VAL A 84 -7.69 -7.80 1.88
N VAL A 85 -7.95 -8.92 2.58
CA VAL A 85 -8.91 -8.98 3.69
C VAL A 85 -8.24 -9.67 4.86
N LYS A 86 -8.31 -9.07 6.04
CA LYS A 86 -7.76 -9.60 7.28
C LYS A 86 -8.60 -10.76 7.82
N SER A 87 -8.07 -11.48 8.81
CA SER A 87 -8.79 -12.58 9.47
C SER A 87 -10.04 -12.14 10.25
N ASP A 88 -10.14 -10.87 10.61
CA ASP A 88 -11.34 -10.25 11.18
C ASP A 88 -12.39 -9.87 10.11
N GLN A 89 -12.17 -10.26 8.87
CA GLN A 89 -12.97 -9.97 7.69
C GLN A 89 -12.99 -8.48 7.29
N MET A 90 -12.13 -7.66 7.89
CA MET A 90 -11.98 -6.26 7.48
C MET A 90 -11.03 -6.13 6.29
N PRO A 91 -11.41 -5.37 5.25
CA PRO A 91 -10.51 -5.09 4.15
C PRO A 91 -9.30 -4.27 4.64
N VAL A 92 -8.17 -4.44 3.98
CA VAL A 92 -7.03 -3.56 4.22
C VAL A 92 -7.21 -2.24 3.47
N PHE A 93 -6.53 -1.19 3.96
CA PHE A 93 -6.64 0.19 3.46
C PHE A 93 -6.60 0.29 1.93
N PHE A 94 -5.59 -0.27 1.29
CA PHE A 94 -5.45 -0.12 -0.16
C PHE A 94 -6.47 -0.94 -0.97
N PHE A 95 -7.03 -2.02 -0.43
CA PHE A 95 -8.12 -2.75 -1.10
C PHE A 95 -9.44 -2.00 -0.96
N ALA A 96 -9.78 -1.52 0.25
CA ALA A 96 -10.95 -0.68 0.47
C ALA A 96 -10.88 0.56 -0.42
N GLY A 97 -9.74 1.26 -0.46
CA GLY A 97 -9.56 2.44 -1.29
C GLY A 97 -9.78 2.18 -2.78
N VAL A 98 -9.32 1.04 -3.32
CA VAL A 98 -9.58 0.68 -4.73
C VAL A 98 -11.06 0.52 -5.02
N VAL A 99 -11.79 -0.14 -4.12
CA VAL A 99 -13.25 -0.35 -4.27
C VAL A 99 -14.00 0.97 -4.15
N ASP A 100 -13.67 1.78 -3.15
CA ASP A 100 -14.31 3.07 -2.91
C ASP A 100 -14.04 4.04 -4.06
N ASP A 101 -12.79 4.16 -4.51
CA ASP A 101 -12.40 5.00 -5.65
C ASP A 101 -13.18 4.64 -6.92
N TYR A 102 -13.36 3.33 -7.17
CA TYR A 102 -14.13 2.86 -8.31
C TYR A 102 -15.62 3.18 -8.19
N LEU A 103 -16.24 2.88 -7.05
CA LEU A 103 -17.65 3.09 -6.82
C LEU A 103 -18.03 4.58 -6.77
N MET A 104 -17.15 5.41 -6.19
CA MET A 104 -17.31 6.85 -6.13
C MET A 104 -16.87 7.57 -7.40
N LYS A 105 -16.36 6.83 -8.41
CA LYS A 105 -15.87 7.38 -9.68
C LYS A 105 -14.77 8.43 -9.49
N ILE A 106 -13.86 8.18 -8.55
CA ILE A 106 -12.72 9.07 -8.30
C ILE A 106 -11.81 9.11 -9.54
N THR A 107 -11.51 10.29 -10.01
CA THR A 107 -10.68 10.51 -11.20
C THR A 107 -9.21 10.75 -10.87
N HIS A 108 -8.94 11.36 -9.71
CA HIS A 108 -7.59 11.72 -9.26
C HIS A 108 -7.42 11.39 -7.78
N VAL A 109 -6.30 10.74 -7.45
CA VAL A 109 -5.88 10.48 -6.07
C VAL A 109 -4.64 11.32 -5.79
N ILE A 110 -4.80 12.35 -4.96
CA ILE A 110 -3.72 13.26 -4.55
C ILE A 110 -3.39 12.97 -3.09
N ARG A 111 -2.14 12.57 -2.80
CA ARG A 111 -1.75 12.14 -1.44
C ARG A 111 -0.24 12.25 -1.20
N GLY A 112 0.22 11.99 0.01
CA GLY A 112 1.64 11.99 0.34
C GLY A 112 2.43 10.87 -0.38
N GLU A 113 3.69 11.13 -0.70
CA GLU A 113 4.60 10.20 -1.39
C GLU A 113 4.90 8.92 -0.61
N ASP A 114 4.66 8.89 0.70
CA ASP A 114 4.74 7.68 1.52
C ASP A 114 3.75 6.58 1.10
N HIS A 115 2.78 6.93 0.25
CA HIS A 115 1.83 6.00 -0.35
C HIS A 115 2.22 5.47 -1.74
N ILE A 116 3.36 5.85 -2.32
CA ILE A 116 3.82 5.37 -3.64
C ILE A 116 3.88 3.84 -3.68
N THR A 117 4.41 3.22 -2.64
CA THR A 117 4.48 1.75 -2.56
C THR A 117 3.08 1.12 -2.56
N ASN A 118 2.11 1.75 -1.89
CA ASN A 118 0.72 1.27 -1.87
C ASN A 118 0.07 1.38 -3.25
N THR A 119 0.47 2.39 -4.05
CA THR A 119 -0.04 2.56 -5.43
C THR A 119 0.23 1.33 -6.28
N PHE A 120 1.40 0.72 -6.17
CA PHE A 120 1.70 -0.51 -6.93
C PHE A 120 0.79 -1.67 -6.55
N SER A 121 0.52 -1.87 -5.25
CA SER A 121 -0.44 -2.88 -4.80
C SER A 121 -1.86 -2.57 -5.28
N GLN A 122 -2.25 -1.29 -5.28
CA GLN A 122 -3.54 -0.85 -5.82
C GLN A 122 -3.64 -1.08 -7.33
N LEU A 123 -2.58 -0.79 -8.10
CA LEU A 123 -2.55 -1.05 -9.55
C LEU A 123 -2.74 -2.53 -9.87
N LEU A 124 -2.14 -3.44 -9.08
CA LEU A 124 -2.40 -4.88 -9.23
C LEU A 124 -3.86 -5.21 -8.95
N LEU A 125 -4.47 -4.58 -7.94
CA LEU A 125 -5.90 -4.78 -7.63
C LEU A 125 -6.81 -4.23 -8.73
N TYR A 126 -6.55 -3.02 -9.26
CA TYR A 126 -7.29 -2.47 -10.41
C TYR A 126 -7.24 -3.44 -11.59
N LYS A 127 -6.07 -3.99 -11.88
CA LYS A 127 -5.89 -5.00 -12.92
C LYS A 127 -6.65 -6.29 -12.60
N ALA A 128 -6.50 -6.83 -11.38
CA ALA A 128 -7.16 -8.05 -10.94
C ALA A 128 -8.71 -7.95 -11.00
N LEU A 129 -9.24 -6.78 -10.73
CA LEU A 129 -10.68 -6.49 -10.82
C LEU A 129 -11.15 -6.07 -12.22
N SER A 130 -10.23 -5.90 -13.17
CA SER A 130 -10.52 -5.40 -14.54
C SER A 130 -11.19 -4.03 -14.56
N ILE A 131 -10.79 -3.14 -13.66
CA ILE A 131 -11.29 -1.77 -13.54
C ILE A 131 -10.17 -0.77 -13.83
N LYS A 132 -10.53 0.40 -14.36
CA LYS A 132 -9.57 1.45 -14.70
C LYS A 132 -9.11 2.19 -13.44
N PRO A 133 -7.78 2.35 -13.21
CA PRO A 133 -7.28 3.15 -12.11
C PRO A 133 -7.51 4.66 -12.32
N PRO A 134 -7.61 5.45 -11.25
CA PRO A 134 -7.56 6.91 -11.33
C PRO A 134 -6.16 7.39 -11.72
N GLN A 135 -6.00 8.69 -11.95
CA GLN A 135 -4.70 9.33 -12.01
C GLN A 135 -4.14 9.53 -10.60
N PHE A 136 -2.83 9.41 -10.45
CA PHE A 136 -2.17 9.57 -9.15
C PHE A 136 -1.26 10.81 -9.15
N ALA A 137 -1.24 11.50 -8.01
CA ALA A 137 -0.33 12.61 -7.74
C ALA A 137 0.22 12.46 -6.32
N HIS A 138 1.53 12.22 -6.21
CA HIS A 138 2.18 12.06 -4.91
C HIS A 138 2.97 13.31 -4.54
N ILE A 139 2.44 14.07 -3.57
CA ILE A 139 3.07 15.29 -3.06
C ILE A 139 4.21 14.95 -2.08
N PRO A 140 5.26 15.78 -2.00
CA PRO A 140 6.34 15.62 -1.04
C PRO A 140 5.84 15.62 0.40
N LEU A 141 6.60 14.98 1.29
CA LEU A 141 6.34 15.04 2.73
C LEU A 141 7.01 16.27 3.33
N ILE A 142 6.31 16.89 4.29
CA ILE A 142 6.93 17.89 5.14
C ILE A 142 7.77 17.15 6.18
N LEU A 143 9.04 17.52 6.27
CA LEU A 143 9.99 16.89 7.16
C LEU A 143 10.33 17.79 8.34
N GLU A 144 10.65 17.19 9.48
CA GLU A 144 11.26 17.84 10.63
C GLU A 144 12.74 18.20 10.35
N LYS A 145 13.37 18.95 11.25
CA LYS A 145 14.80 19.32 11.14
C LYS A 145 15.72 18.09 11.08
N ASP A 146 15.34 16.99 11.72
CA ASP A 146 16.07 15.72 11.72
C ASP A 146 15.74 14.85 10.48
N ARG A 147 15.06 15.43 9.48
CA ARG A 147 14.57 14.75 8.26
C ARG A 147 13.57 13.63 8.51
N SER A 148 13.07 13.45 9.72
CA SER A 148 11.95 12.57 9.97
C SER A 148 10.64 13.17 9.44
N LYS A 149 9.67 12.31 9.12
CA LYS A 149 8.34 12.76 8.71
C LYS A 149 7.69 13.57 9.84
N MET A 150 7.20 14.78 9.54
CA MET A 150 6.42 15.57 10.47
C MET A 150 5.23 14.76 10.99
N SER A 151 5.08 14.66 12.31
CA SER A 151 4.08 13.83 12.95
C SER A 151 3.28 14.60 13.99
N LYS A 152 1.95 14.45 13.96
CA LYS A 152 1.05 15.03 14.99
C LYS A 152 1.43 14.63 16.42
N ARG A 153 1.99 13.44 16.61
CA ARG A 153 2.40 12.93 17.94
C ARG A 153 3.62 13.64 18.51
N ARG A 154 4.43 14.30 17.69
CA ARG A 154 5.62 15.07 18.07
C ARG A 154 5.40 16.57 18.06
N GLY A 155 4.14 17.03 18.13
CA GLY A 155 3.82 18.46 18.05
C GLY A 155 3.90 19.01 16.63
N GLY A 156 3.73 18.14 15.62
CA GLY A 156 3.67 18.51 14.21
C GLY A 156 2.59 19.57 14.00
N SER A 157 2.95 20.65 13.32
CA SER A 157 2.10 21.82 13.19
C SER A 157 0.85 21.51 12.36
N GLN A 158 -0.30 21.60 12.99
CA GLN A 158 -1.56 21.74 12.27
C GLN A 158 -1.65 23.16 11.71
N VAL A 159 -2.46 23.35 10.68
CA VAL A 159 -2.72 24.72 10.13
C VAL A 159 -3.17 25.67 11.24
N PHE A 160 -3.95 25.18 12.19
CA PHE A 160 -4.40 25.93 13.34
C PHE A 160 -3.22 26.40 14.24
N ASP A 161 -2.22 25.54 14.47
CA ASP A 161 -1.04 25.90 15.27
C ASP A 161 -0.21 26.98 14.58
N LEU A 162 -0.10 26.91 13.24
CA LEU A 162 0.57 27.94 12.45
C LEU A 162 -0.12 29.30 12.59
N ARG A 163 -1.46 29.29 12.56
CA ARG A 163 -2.26 30.50 12.81
C ARG A 163 -2.01 31.07 14.21
N GLN A 164 -2.00 30.24 15.24
CA GLN A 164 -1.73 30.68 16.61
C GLN A 164 -0.32 31.25 16.78
N LYS A 165 0.65 30.73 16.04
CA LYS A 165 2.04 31.23 16.00
C LYS A 165 2.19 32.51 15.17
N GLY A 166 1.12 33.07 14.60
CA GLY A 166 1.13 34.32 13.85
C GLY A 166 1.61 34.20 12.40
N TYR A 167 1.71 32.97 11.85
CA TYR A 167 2.05 32.83 10.42
C TYR A 167 0.91 33.34 9.54
N LEU A 168 1.27 34.14 8.56
CA LEU A 168 0.30 34.66 7.57
C LEU A 168 -0.17 33.52 6.66
N PRO A 169 -1.48 33.41 6.36
CA PRO A 169 -2.01 32.39 5.46
C PRO A 169 -1.31 32.33 4.12
N GLN A 170 -1.01 33.48 3.52
CA GLN A 170 -0.31 33.61 2.24
C GLN A 170 1.10 33.03 2.29
N ALA A 171 1.82 33.20 3.39
CA ALA A 171 3.15 32.63 3.60
C ALA A 171 3.08 31.10 3.71
N VAL A 172 2.08 30.58 4.43
CA VAL A 172 1.87 29.12 4.55
C VAL A 172 1.53 28.50 3.19
N VAL A 173 0.60 29.09 2.44
CA VAL A 173 0.23 28.61 1.10
C VAL A 173 1.42 28.66 0.15
N ASN A 174 2.17 29.76 0.13
CA ASN A 174 3.37 29.89 -0.72
C ASN A 174 4.44 28.84 -0.37
N PHE A 175 4.67 28.59 0.92
CA PHE A 175 5.59 27.54 1.36
C PHE A 175 5.15 26.16 0.87
N LEU A 176 3.89 25.78 1.09
CA LEU A 176 3.36 24.49 0.67
C LEU A 176 3.36 24.30 -0.85
N ALA A 177 3.14 25.39 -1.61
CA ALA A 177 3.16 25.34 -3.07
C ALA A 177 4.56 25.17 -3.67
N ARG A 178 5.63 25.33 -2.88
CA ARG A 178 7.03 25.20 -3.30
C ARG A 178 7.68 23.87 -2.90
N LEU A 179 6.96 23.02 -2.17
CA LEU A 179 7.40 21.66 -1.86
C LEU A 179 7.29 20.76 -3.09
#